data_d3d87c52c3b567d33405afc789c88df9
#
_entry.id   d3d87c52c3b567d33405afc789c88df9
#
_cell.length_a   1.000
_cell.length_b   1.000
_cell.length_c   1.000
_cell.angle_alpha   90.00
_cell.angle_beta   90.00
_cell.angle_gamma   90.00
#
_symmetry.space_group_name_H-M   'P 1'
#
loop_
_entity.id
_entity.type
_entity.pdbx_description
1 polymer ?
#
loop_
_entity_poly.entity_id
_entity_poly.type
_entity_poly.pdbx_seq_one_letter_code
_entity_poly.pdbx_strand_id
1 'polypeptide(L)'
;DFNQPRAHDYSRRGNPTRDVVQRALAELEGGAGAVMTSSGMSAIHLVTTVLLKPGDLLVAPHDCYGGSYRLFDSLSKRGAYRVLFVDQGNEAALQQALAQKPKLVLIESPSNPLLRVVDIAAICAAAHAAGALTVVDNTFLSPALQQPIELGADLVVHSCTKYLNGHSDVVAGAVIAKDPELAVELAWWANNIGVTGGRSEE
;
A
#
# COMPACT_ATOMS: atom_id res chain seq x y z
N ASP A 1 26.86 4.44 24.39
CA ASP A 1 26.03 5.67 24.38
C ASP A 1 24.57 5.30 24.48
N PHE A 2 23.90 5.75 25.53
CA PHE A 2 22.48 5.50 25.81
C PHE A 2 21.53 5.99 24.71
N ASN A 3 21.98 6.87 23.83
CA ASN A 3 21.17 7.49 22.77
C ASN A 3 21.48 6.99 21.36
N GLN A 4 22.34 5.99 21.22
CA GLN A 4 22.57 5.32 19.93
C GLN A 4 21.90 3.96 19.95
N PRO A 5 20.70 3.78 19.32
CA PRO A 5 20.02 2.51 19.28
C PRO A 5 20.91 1.50 18.54
N ARG A 6 21.06 0.30 19.11
CA ARG A 6 21.57 -0.85 18.37
C ARG A 6 20.56 -1.24 17.30
N ALA A 7 21.01 -1.94 16.25
CA ALA A 7 20.18 -2.28 15.09
C ALA A 7 18.84 -2.96 15.46
N HIS A 8 18.83 -3.79 16.52
CA HIS A 8 17.64 -4.54 16.94
C HIS A 8 17.52 -4.50 18.47
N ASP A 9 16.92 -3.45 19.00
CA ASP A 9 16.71 -3.25 20.44
C ASP A 9 15.31 -3.67 20.91
N TYR A 10 14.30 -3.59 20.03
CA TYR A 10 12.92 -3.91 20.34
C TYR A 10 12.18 -4.41 19.09
N SER A 11 11.57 -5.61 19.15
CA SER A 11 11.02 -6.32 17.97
C SER A 11 9.95 -5.55 17.21
N ARG A 12 9.12 -4.71 17.84
CA ARG A 12 8.16 -3.88 17.12
C ARG A 12 8.86 -2.86 16.23
N ARG A 13 10.02 -2.33 16.66
CA ARG A 13 10.79 -1.34 15.90
C ARG A 13 11.63 -1.99 14.80
N GLY A 14 12.30 -3.10 15.11
CA GLY A 14 13.16 -3.83 14.19
C GLY A 14 13.39 -5.25 14.66
N ASN A 15 13.43 -6.21 13.73
CA ASN A 15 13.67 -7.62 14.00
C ASN A 15 14.49 -8.20 12.85
N PRO A 16 15.59 -8.96 13.12
CA PRO A 16 16.47 -9.48 12.07
C PRO A 16 15.74 -10.33 11.03
N THR A 17 14.81 -11.20 11.45
CA THR A 17 14.06 -12.08 10.55
C THR A 17 13.13 -11.26 9.67
N ARG A 18 12.37 -10.34 10.26
CA ARG A 18 11.46 -9.45 9.50
C ARG A 18 12.23 -8.57 8.50
N ASP A 19 13.41 -8.09 8.85
CA ASP A 19 14.25 -7.28 7.97
C ASP A 19 14.73 -8.06 6.74
N VAL A 20 14.91 -9.38 6.85
CA VAL A 20 15.23 -10.24 5.68
C VAL A 20 14.06 -10.24 4.70
N VAL A 21 12.84 -10.46 5.20
CA VAL A 21 11.63 -10.46 4.36
C VAL A 21 11.38 -9.08 3.75
N GLN A 22 11.53 -8.01 4.54
CA GLN A 22 11.36 -6.63 4.06
C GLN A 22 12.33 -6.31 2.91
N ARG A 23 13.61 -6.68 3.05
CA ARG A 23 14.59 -6.48 1.99
C ARG A 23 14.26 -7.29 0.75
N ALA A 24 13.90 -8.56 0.91
CA ALA A 24 13.53 -9.41 -0.23
C ALA A 24 12.32 -8.84 -1.00
N LEU A 25 11.27 -8.39 -0.30
CA LEU A 25 10.11 -7.79 -0.94
C LEU A 25 10.43 -6.46 -1.62
N ALA A 26 11.28 -5.62 -1.01
CA ALA A 26 11.73 -4.39 -1.63
C ALA A 26 12.50 -4.66 -2.93
N GLU A 27 13.43 -5.62 -2.91
CA GLU A 27 14.20 -6.02 -4.11
C GLU A 27 13.29 -6.60 -5.20
N LEU A 28 12.36 -7.49 -4.86
CA LEU A 28 11.45 -8.12 -5.82
C LEU A 28 10.50 -7.14 -6.50
N GLU A 29 10.04 -6.11 -5.79
CA GLU A 29 9.14 -5.08 -6.34
C GLU A 29 9.91 -3.89 -6.93
N GLY A 30 11.25 -3.84 -6.80
CA GLY A 30 12.05 -2.71 -7.27
C GLY A 30 11.96 -1.46 -6.40
N GLY A 31 11.58 -1.61 -5.12
CA GLY A 31 11.44 -0.52 -4.16
C GLY A 31 12.71 -0.20 -3.38
N ALA A 32 12.78 0.98 -2.78
CA ALA A 32 13.88 1.41 -1.92
C ALA A 32 13.77 0.85 -0.50
N GLY A 33 12.57 0.43 -0.08
CA GLY A 33 12.35 -0.18 1.23
C GLY A 33 10.95 -0.76 1.38
N ALA A 34 10.79 -1.66 2.34
CA ALA A 34 9.52 -2.29 2.64
C ALA A 34 9.24 -2.32 4.15
N VAL A 35 7.97 -2.37 4.51
CA VAL A 35 7.48 -2.48 5.88
C VAL A 35 6.50 -3.64 5.95
N MET A 36 6.83 -4.66 6.76
CA MET A 36 5.91 -5.75 7.07
C MET A 36 4.86 -5.31 8.07
N THR A 37 3.62 -5.69 7.81
CA THR A 37 2.46 -5.40 8.66
C THR A 37 1.73 -6.67 9.06
N SER A 38 0.87 -6.58 10.09
CA SER A 38 0.12 -7.73 10.61
C SER A 38 -0.95 -8.28 9.66
N SER A 39 -1.27 -7.59 8.58
CA SER A 39 -2.20 -8.02 7.53
C SER A 39 -2.16 -7.08 6.33
N GLY A 40 -2.69 -7.50 5.19
CA GLY A 40 -2.90 -6.61 4.04
C GLY A 40 -3.77 -5.40 4.36
N MET A 41 -4.78 -5.55 5.22
CA MET A 41 -5.61 -4.42 5.68
C MET A 41 -4.82 -3.44 6.54
N SER A 42 -3.87 -3.93 7.36
CA SER A 42 -2.95 -3.07 8.12
C SER A 42 -2.01 -2.30 7.19
N ALA A 43 -1.58 -2.92 6.07
CA ALA A 43 -0.79 -2.25 5.05
C ALA A 43 -1.56 -1.09 4.39
N ILE A 44 -2.79 -1.34 3.94
CA ILE A 44 -3.68 -0.31 3.38
C ILE A 44 -3.95 0.80 4.39
N HIS A 45 -4.24 0.44 5.65
CA HIS A 45 -4.49 1.44 6.71
C HIS A 45 -3.25 2.28 7.01
N LEU A 46 -2.07 1.67 7.04
CA LEU A 46 -0.80 2.38 7.22
C LEU A 46 -0.61 3.44 6.12
N VAL A 47 -0.75 3.06 4.85
CA VAL A 47 -0.61 3.98 3.70
C VAL A 47 -1.57 5.17 3.83
N THR A 48 -2.86 4.91 4.09
CA THR A 48 -3.85 5.98 4.21
C THR A 48 -3.62 6.87 5.42
N THR A 49 -3.15 6.31 6.54
CA THR A 49 -2.82 7.08 7.76
C THR A 49 -1.62 8.01 7.55
N VAL A 50 -0.62 7.55 6.81
CA VAL A 50 0.61 8.34 6.55
C VAL A 50 0.36 9.44 5.54
N LEU A 51 -0.36 9.13 4.47
CA LEU A 51 -0.44 10.01 3.30
C LEU A 51 -1.65 10.95 3.30
N LEU A 52 -2.70 10.64 4.06
CA LEU A 52 -3.96 11.39 4.02
C LEU A 52 -4.25 12.11 5.34
N LYS A 53 -4.75 13.32 5.21
CA LYS A 53 -5.23 14.18 6.31
C LYS A 53 -6.70 14.53 6.11
N PRO A 54 -7.39 15.05 7.12
CA PRO A 54 -8.75 15.59 6.96
C PRO A 54 -8.83 16.59 5.80
N GLY A 55 -9.76 16.32 4.87
CA GLY A 55 -9.96 17.11 3.65
C GLY A 55 -9.24 16.57 2.41
N ASP A 56 -8.18 15.77 2.55
CA ASP A 56 -7.53 15.12 1.40
C ASP A 56 -8.47 14.14 0.70
N LEU A 57 -8.28 13.94 -0.60
CA LEU A 57 -9.06 13.02 -1.42
C LEU A 57 -8.25 11.77 -1.77
N LEU A 58 -8.82 10.61 -1.45
CA LEU A 58 -8.45 9.30 -1.98
C LEU A 58 -9.35 8.97 -3.18
N VAL A 59 -8.75 8.60 -4.30
CA VAL A 59 -9.45 7.93 -5.42
C VAL A 59 -9.14 6.45 -5.35
N ALA A 60 -10.19 5.61 -5.34
CA ALA A 60 -10.07 4.16 -5.25
C ALA A 60 -10.94 3.48 -6.31
N PRO A 61 -10.60 2.25 -6.76
CA PRO A 61 -11.46 1.51 -7.67
C PRO A 61 -12.83 1.23 -7.04
N HIS A 62 -13.89 1.35 -7.81
CA HIS A 62 -15.25 1.06 -7.33
C HIS A 62 -15.47 -0.42 -7.03
N ASP A 63 -14.65 -1.28 -7.61
CA ASP A 63 -14.65 -2.74 -7.50
C ASP A 63 -13.41 -3.27 -6.76
N CYS A 64 -12.77 -2.46 -5.91
CA CYS A 64 -11.66 -2.90 -5.08
C CYS A 64 -12.11 -3.94 -4.04
N TYR A 65 -11.12 -4.61 -3.43
CA TYR A 65 -11.39 -5.56 -2.35
C TYR A 65 -12.37 -5.01 -1.31
N GLY A 66 -13.40 -5.78 -0.97
CA GLY A 66 -14.48 -5.33 -0.09
C GLY A 66 -14.03 -4.89 1.31
N GLY A 67 -12.88 -5.38 1.80
CA GLY A 67 -12.25 -4.90 3.03
C GLY A 67 -11.76 -3.46 2.89
N SER A 68 -11.07 -3.17 1.78
CA SER A 68 -10.57 -1.83 1.45
C SER A 68 -11.73 -0.84 1.26
N TYR A 69 -12.77 -1.25 0.52
CA TYR A 69 -13.98 -0.45 0.37
C TYR A 69 -14.59 -0.05 1.71
N ARG A 70 -14.83 -1.04 2.59
CA ARG A 70 -15.42 -0.79 3.93
C ARG A 70 -14.55 0.11 4.78
N LEU A 71 -13.23 -0.06 4.74
CA LEU A 71 -12.30 0.78 5.49
C LEU A 71 -12.37 2.22 5.02
N PHE A 72 -12.26 2.45 3.71
CA PHE A 72 -12.26 3.80 3.14
C PHE A 72 -13.58 4.53 3.37
N ASP A 73 -14.71 3.88 3.13
CA ASP A 73 -16.05 4.44 3.39
C ASP A 73 -16.22 4.80 4.87
N SER A 74 -15.82 3.89 5.77
CA SER A 74 -15.95 4.12 7.21
C SER A 74 -15.06 5.26 7.72
N LEU A 75 -13.81 5.35 7.27
CA LEU A 75 -12.89 6.41 7.67
C LEU A 75 -13.29 7.76 7.06
N SER A 76 -13.80 7.76 5.82
CA SER A 76 -14.34 8.95 5.18
C SER A 76 -15.56 9.51 5.95
N LYS A 77 -16.49 8.64 6.35
CA LYS A 77 -17.65 9.03 7.20
C LYS A 77 -17.25 9.58 8.56
N ARG A 78 -16.09 9.18 9.07
CA ARG A 78 -15.52 9.70 10.32
C ARG A 78 -14.71 10.98 10.15
N GLY A 79 -14.59 11.49 8.92
CA GLY A 79 -13.86 12.72 8.61
C GLY A 79 -12.34 12.57 8.55
N ALA A 80 -11.80 11.34 8.47
CA ALA A 80 -10.35 11.13 8.38
C ALA A 80 -9.79 11.65 7.05
N TYR A 81 -10.51 11.47 5.97
CA TYR A 81 -10.25 11.96 4.62
C TYR A 81 -11.52 11.82 3.77
N ARG A 82 -11.49 12.26 2.52
CA ARG A 82 -12.57 12.04 1.55
C ARG A 82 -12.21 10.83 0.66
N VAL A 83 -13.21 10.07 0.24
CA VAL A 83 -13.01 8.99 -0.75
C VAL A 83 -13.95 9.16 -1.94
N LEU A 84 -13.44 8.86 -3.13
CA LEU A 84 -14.21 8.75 -4.36
C LEU A 84 -13.92 7.38 -5.01
N PHE A 85 -14.95 6.57 -5.13
CA PHE A 85 -14.87 5.28 -5.81
C PHE A 85 -15.17 5.46 -7.29
N VAL A 86 -14.27 4.99 -8.17
CA VAL A 86 -14.30 5.29 -9.62
C VAL A 86 -14.07 4.02 -10.42
N ASP A 87 -14.77 3.88 -11.53
CA ASP A 87 -14.40 2.91 -12.56
C ASP A 87 -13.11 3.39 -13.25
N GLN A 88 -11.98 2.84 -12.81
CA GLN A 88 -10.67 3.21 -13.35
C GLN A 88 -10.43 2.68 -14.79
N GLY A 89 -11.27 1.76 -15.27
CA GLY A 89 -11.29 1.35 -16.66
C GLY A 89 -12.06 2.33 -17.57
N ASN A 90 -12.79 3.28 -16.99
CA ASN A 90 -13.47 4.36 -17.72
C ASN A 90 -12.63 5.64 -17.66
N GLU A 91 -11.96 5.97 -18.76
CA GLU A 91 -11.05 7.10 -18.84
C GLU A 91 -11.73 8.43 -18.46
N ALA A 92 -12.95 8.68 -18.93
CA ALA A 92 -13.66 9.92 -18.62
C ALA A 92 -13.97 10.05 -17.12
N ALA A 93 -14.39 8.96 -16.47
CA ALA A 93 -14.65 8.93 -15.04
C ALA A 93 -13.34 9.14 -14.22
N LEU A 94 -12.24 8.52 -14.65
CA LEU A 94 -10.94 8.72 -14.03
C LEU A 94 -10.47 10.17 -14.15
N GLN A 95 -10.55 10.78 -15.32
CA GLN A 95 -10.16 12.17 -15.55
C GLN A 95 -11.00 13.15 -14.70
N GLN A 96 -12.31 12.90 -14.56
CA GLN A 96 -13.17 13.71 -13.69
C GLN A 96 -12.77 13.60 -12.21
N ALA A 97 -12.33 12.42 -11.78
CA ALA A 97 -11.82 12.21 -10.42
C ALA A 97 -10.49 12.93 -10.21
N LEU A 98 -9.55 12.81 -11.15
CA LEU A 98 -8.23 13.44 -11.09
C LEU A 98 -8.31 14.97 -11.14
N ALA A 99 -9.31 15.55 -11.84
CA ALA A 99 -9.57 16.98 -11.85
C ALA A 99 -9.90 17.54 -10.45
N GLN A 100 -10.33 16.71 -9.51
CA GLN A 100 -10.55 17.09 -8.10
C GLN A 100 -9.25 17.11 -7.27
N LYS A 101 -8.09 16.92 -7.89
CA LYS A 101 -6.75 16.94 -7.28
C LYS A 101 -6.65 15.99 -6.08
N PRO A 102 -6.82 14.67 -6.28
CA PRO A 102 -6.64 13.71 -5.21
C PRO A 102 -5.21 13.78 -4.66
N LYS A 103 -5.04 13.43 -3.40
CA LYS A 103 -3.72 13.27 -2.77
C LYS A 103 -3.15 11.88 -3.05
N LEU A 104 -4.02 10.88 -3.14
CA LEU A 104 -3.65 9.48 -3.32
C LEU A 104 -4.62 8.80 -4.30
N VAL A 105 -4.08 7.99 -5.20
CA VAL A 105 -4.84 7.09 -6.07
C VAL A 105 -4.46 5.65 -5.75
N LEU A 106 -5.43 4.87 -5.26
CA LEU A 106 -5.29 3.42 -5.12
C LEU A 106 -5.63 2.76 -6.47
N ILE A 107 -4.84 1.80 -6.88
CA ILE A 107 -5.06 0.94 -8.05
C ILE A 107 -5.07 -0.51 -7.57
N GLU A 108 -5.99 -1.32 -8.05
CA GLU A 108 -6.03 -2.76 -7.81
C GLU A 108 -6.23 -3.47 -9.15
N SER A 109 -5.21 -4.15 -9.62
CA SER A 109 -5.21 -4.79 -10.95
C SER A 109 -4.43 -6.12 -10.90
N PRO A 110 -5.12 -7.26 -11.16
CA PRO A 110 -6.57 -7.42 -11.31
C PRO A 110 -7.37 -7.09 -10.06
N SER A 111 -8.61 -6.60 -10.22
CA SER A 111 -9.48 -6.28 -9.09
C SER A 111 -10.13 -7.51 -8.44
N ASN A 112 -10.51 -7.43 -7.18
CA ASN A 112 -11.21 -8.50 -6.45
C ASN A 112 -12.65 -8.06 -6.11
N PRO A 113 -13.73 -8.73 -6.58
CA PRO A 113 -13.70 -10.10 -7.13
C PRO A 113 -13.77 -10.18 -8.66
N LEU A 114 -13.87 -9.07 -9.37
CA LEU A 114 -14.25 -9.08 -10.79
C LEU A 114 -13.10 -9.38 -11.74
N LEU A 115 -11.85 -9.43 -11.25
CA LEU A 115 -10.63 -9.67 -12.03
C LEU A 115 -10.48 -8.71 -13.22
N ARG A 116 -10.96 -7.49 -13.08
CA ARG A 116 -10.79 -6.45 -14.10
C ARG A 116 -9.35 -5.96 -14.11
N VAL A 117 -8.81 -5.80 -15.29
CA VAL A 117 -7.45 -5.32 -15.50
C VAL A 117 -7.50 -3.88 -16.02
N VAL A 118 -6.63 -3.04 -15.47
CA VAL A 118 -6.45 -1.65 -15.91
C VAL A 118 -4.98 -1.39 -16.26
N ASP A 119 -4.73 -0.37 -17.07
CA ASP A 119 -3.37 0.06 -17.42
C ASP A 119 -2.78 0.87 -16.25
N ILE A 120 -1.97 0.19 -15.42
CA ILE A 120 -1.32 0.79 -14.26
C ILE A 120 -0.42 1.97 -14.68
N ALA A 121 0.35 1.81 -15.75
CA ALA A 121 1.30 2.86 -16.17
C ALA A 121 0.56 4.14 -16.61
N ALA A 122 -0.52 3.99 -17.36
CA ALA A 122 -1.35 5.13 -17.79
C ALA A 122 -2.01 5.83 -16.59
N ILE A 123 -2.53 5.05 -15.63
CA ILE A 123 -3.16 5.62 -14.41
C ILE A 123 -2.12 6.33 -13.54
N CYS A 124 -0.93 5.74 -13.34
CA CYS A 124 0.15 6.38 -12.59
C CYS A 124 0.58 7.70 -13.23
N ALA A 125 0.79 7.72 -14.54
CA ALA A 125 1.15 8.94 -15.27
C ALA A 125 0.08 10.03 -15.13
N ALA A 126 -1.21 9.68 -15.27
CA ALA A 126 -2.32 10.61 -15.11
C ALA A 126 -2.45 11.14 -13.68
N ALA A 127 -2.27 10.27 -12.67
CA ALA A 127 -2.30 10.63 -11.26
C ALA A 127 -1.16 11.61 -10.91
N HIS A 128 0.06 11.34 -11.37
CA HIS A 128 1.22 12.21 -11.18
C HIS A 128 1.01 13.57 -11.85
N ALA A 129 0.45 13.61 -13.06
CA ALA A 129 0.10 14.87 -13.73
C ALA A 129 -0.92 15.70 -12.92
N ALA A 130 -1.79 15.05 -12.13
CA ALA A 130 -2.72 15.71 -11.20
C ALA A 130 -2.10 16.05 -9.83
N GLY A 131 -0.82 15.66 -9.58
CA GLY A 131 -0.11 15.88 -8.32
C GLY A 131 -0.41 14.87 -7.22
N ALA A 132 -0.96 13.71 -7.58
CA ALA A 132 -1.27 12.62 -6.65
C ALA A 132 -0.14 11.58 -6.59
N LEU A 133 0.04 10.97 -5.42
CA LEU A 133 0.78 9.73 -5.28
C LEU A 133 -0.10 8.53 -5.68
N THR A 134 0.55 7.43 -6.03
CA THR A 134 -0.11 6.19 -6.42
C THR A 134 0.30 5.03 -5.52
N VAL A 135 -0.67 4.17 -5.19
CA VAL A 135 -0.43 2.90 -4.51
C VAL A 135 -1.14 1.79 -5.27
N VAL A 136 -0.43 0.71 -5.55
CA VAL A 136 -0.97 -0.47 -6.25
C VAL A 136 -1.09 -1.63 -5.29
N ASP A 137 -2.27 -2.22 -5.18
CA ASP A 137 -2.45 -3.52 -4.54
C ASP A 137 -2.07 -4.62 -5.55
N ASN A 138 -0.90 -5.21 -5.33
CA ASN A 138 -0.31 -6.24 -6.19
C ASN A 138 -0.50 -7.66 -5.64
N THR A 139 -1.49 -7.85 -4.77
CA THR A 139 -1.73 -9.12 -4.07
C THR A 139 -1.95 -10.28 -5.03
N PHE A 140 -2.70 -10.08 -6.14
CA PHE A 140 -3.02 -11.17 -7.05
C PHE A 140 -1.87 -11.62 -7.94
N LEU A 141 -1.12 -10.70 -8.52
CA LEU A 141 -0.06 -11.08 -9.47
C LEU A 141 1.28 -11.31 -8.78
N SER A 142 1.51 -10.70 -7.64
CA SER A 142 2.79 -10.70 -6.93
C SER A 142 3.93 -10.11 -7.79
N PRO A 143 5.12 -9.88 -7.25
CA PRO A 143 6.25 -9.38 -8.04
C PRO A 143 6.73 -10.37 -9.11
N ALA A 144 6.26 -11.62 -9.08
CA ALA A 144 6.60 -12.61 -10.09
C ALA A 144 5.96 -12.34 -11.47
N LEU A 145 4.78 -11.69 -11.49
CA LEU A 145 4.02 -11.45 -12.72
C LEU A 145 3.81 -9.96 -13.01
N GLN A 146 3.95 -9.10 -12.02
CA GLN A 146 3.73 -7.66 -12.14
C GLN A 146 4.60 -6.90 -11.15
N GLN A 147 5.29 -5.87 -11.62
CA GLN A 147 6.15 -4.98 -10.82
C GLN A 147 5.65 -3.53 -10.95
N PRO A 148 4.69 -3.11 -10.13
CA PRO A 148 4.04 -1.81 -10.28
C PRO A 148 4.97 -0.61 -10.15
N ILE A 149 6.06 -0.71 -9.38
CA ILE A 149 7.06 0.36 -9.27
C ILE A 149 7.72 0.64 -10.62
N GLU A 150 8.01 -0.38 -11.41
CA GLU A 150 8.54 -0.22 -12.76
C GLU A 150 7.51 0.41 -13.72
N LEU A 151 6.21 0.20 -13.43
CA LEU A 151 5.10 0.81 -14.16
C LEU A 151 4.77 2.24 -13.68
N GLY A 152 5.53 2.77 -12.73
CA GLY A 152 5.40 4.14 -12.27
C GLY A 152 4.74 4.33 -10.91
N ALA A 153 4.32 3.26 -10.22
CA ALA A 153 3.74 3.39 -8.89
C ALA A 153 4.75 3.93 -7.86
N ASP A 154 4.26 4.71 -6.89
CA ASP A 154 5.05 5.21 -5.77
C ASP A 154 5.12 4.19 -4.63
N LEU A 155 4.04 3.41 -4.48
CA LEU A 155 3.87 2.43 -3.44
C LEU A 155 3.24 1.15 -3.99
N VAL A 156 3.61 0.02 -3.39
CA VAL A 156 2.95 -1.27 -3.60
C VAL A 156 2.49 -1.81 -2.25
N VAL A 157 1.31 -2.40 -2.20
CA VAL A 157 0.82 -3.11 -1.03
C VAL A 157 0.52 -4.57 -1.37
N HIS A 158 0.70 -5.43 -0.38
CA HIS A 158 0.37 -6.84 -0.45
C HIS A 158 -0.41 -7.32 0.75
N SER A 159 -1.40 -8.15 0.51
CA SER A 159 -1.78 -9.18 1.47
C SER A 159 -0.84 -10.36 1.30
N CYS A 160 0.24 -10.41 2.08
CA CYS A 160 1.21 -11.51 2.04
C CYS A 160 0.57 -12.86 2.43
N THR A 161 -0.59 -12.82 3.10
CA THR A 161 -1.47 -13.96 3.40
C THR A 161 -1.79 -14.82 2.18
N LYS A 162 -1.76 -14.24 0.97
CA LYS A 162 -2.19 -14.88 -0.29
C LYS A 162 -1.02 -15.56 -1.00
N TYR A 163 -0.70 -15.13 -2.21
CA TYR A 163 0.28 -15.81 -3.05
C TYR A 163 1.72 -15.72 -2.57
N LEU A 164 2.11 -14.65 -1.89
CA LEU A 164 3.46 -14.52 -1.32
C LEU A 164 3.74 -15.59 -0.27
N ASN A 165 2.80 -15.84 0.64
CA ASN A 165 2.89 -16.98 1.58
C ASN A 165 2.62 -18.31 0.89
N GLY A 166 1.55 -18.41 0.10
CA GLY A 166 1.19 -19.56 -0.75
C GLY A 166 0.63 -20.78 -0.02
N HIS A 167 0.63 -20.83 1.32
CA HIS A 167 0.31 -22.01 2.12
C HIS A 167 -0.93 -21.85 3.01
N SER A 168 -1.57 -20.69 3.03
CA SER A 168 -2.78 -20.38 3.83
C SER A 168 -2.60 -20.55 5.36
N ASP A 169 -1.39 -20.42 5.87
CA ASP A 169 -1.02 -20.63 7.27
C ASP A 169 -0.48 -19.37 7.96
N VAL A 170 -0.33 -18.26 7.23
CA VAL A 170 0.14 -16.97 7.76
C VAL A 170 -0.83 -15.86 7.37
N VAL A 171 -1.04 -14.91 8.28
CA VAL A 171 -1.70 -13.63 8.02
C VAL A 171 -0.66 -12.52 8.12
N ALA A 172 -0.33 -11.90 7.01
CA ALA A 172 0.65 -10.82 6.96
C ALA A 172 0.32 -9.83 5.83
N GLY A 173 0.94 -8.66 5.89
CA GLY A 173 0.89 -7.67 4.82
C GLY A 173 2.23 -6.98 4.65
N ALA A 174 2.38 -6.26 3.55
CA ALA A 174 3.56 -5.45 3.28
C ALA A 174 3.19 -4.16 2.55
N VAL A 175 3.98 -3.11 2.82
CA VAL A 175 4.03 -1.88 2.02
C VAL A 175 5.44 -1.73 1.49
N ILE A 176 5.59 -1.56 0.20
CA ILE A 176 6.86 -1.29 -0.46
C ILE A 176 6.82 0.13 -1.00
N ALA A 177 7.85 0.92 -0.76
CA ALA A 177 7.95 2.29 -1.23
C ALA A 177 9.09 2.44 -2.24
N LYS A 178 8.84 3.20 -3.30
CA LYS A 178 9.84 3.59 -4.29
C LYS A 178 10.82 4.61 -3.72
N ASP A 179 10.30 5.53 -2.93
CA ASP A 179 11.08 6.60 -2.29
C ASP A 179 11.64 6.13 -0.93
N PRO A 180 12.96 6.27 -0.68
CA PRO A 180 13.57 5.84 0.58
C PRO A 180 13.11 6.66 1.79
N GLU A 181 12.82 7.95 1.63
CA GLU A 181 12.34 8.79 2.74
C GLU A 181 10.93 8.37 3.15
N LEU A 182 10.08 8.07 2.16
CA LEU A 182 8.73 7.55 2.42
C LEU A 182 8.77 6.16 3.08
N ALA A 183 9.73 5.30 2.70
CA ALA A 183 9.91 4.01 3.37
C ALA A 183 10.26 4.18 4.86
N VAL A 184 11.12 5.14 5.19
CA VAL A 184 11.47 5.47 6.59
C VAL A 184 10.26 6.01 7.35
N GLU A 185 9.48 6.89 6.74
CA GLU A 185 8.27 7.46 7.35
C GLU A 185 7.22 6.36 7.62
N LEU A 186 6.99 5.47 6.67
CA LEU A 186 6.10 4.32 6.83
C LEU A 186 6.54 3.41 7.98
N ALA A 187 7.84 3.11 8.08
CA ALA A 187 8.39 2.30 9.15
C ALA A 187 8.22 2.97 10.53
N TRP A 188 8.43 4.28 10.59
CA TRP A 188 8.21 5.05 11.80
C TRP A 188 6.74 5.00 12.25
N TRP A 189 5.81 5.22 11.33
CA TRP A 189 4.38 5.15 11.62
C TRP A 189 3.92 3.75 11.99
N ALA A 190 4.38 2.71 11.27
CA ALA A 190 4.06 1.31 11.58
C ALA A 190 4.45 0.95 13.02
N ASN A 191 5.64 1.39 13.47
CA ASN A 191 6.07 1.22 14.85
C ASN A 191 5.16 1.96 15.84
N ASN A 192 4.75 3.20 15.54
CA ASN A 192 3.99 4.04 16.48
C ASN A 192 2.53 3.61 16.62
N ILE A 193 1.87 3.22 15.52
CA ILE A 193 0.49 2.71 15.56
C ILE A 193 0.40 1.21 15.84
N GLY A 194 1.53 0.50 15.85
CA GLY A 194 1.60 -0.90 16.24
C GLY A 194 1.06 -1.89 15.21
N VAL A 195 1.11 -1.57 13.92
CA VAL A 195 0.63 -2.45 12.82
C VAL A 195 1.68 -3.43 12.31
N THR A 196 2.78 -3.60 13.01
CA THR A 196 3.85 -4.53 12.63
C THR A 196 3.42 -5.98 12.82
N GLY A 197 3.94 -6.88 11.98
CA GLY A 197 3.74 -8.34 12.12
C GLY A 197 4.31 -8.89 13.43
N GLY A 198 3.72 -9.96 13.93
CA GLY A 198 4.17 -10.69 15.11
C GLY A 198 5.43 -11.51 14.83
N ARG A 199 6.10 -11.96 15.90
CA ARG A 199 7.31 -12.80 15.77
C ARG A 199 7.02 -14.22 15.25
N SER A 200 5.78 -14.70 15.42
CA SER A 200 5.34 -16.02 14.95
C SER A 200 5.00 -16.08 13.45
N GLU A 201 5.01 -14.95 12.77
CA GLU A 201 4.69 -14.81 11.36
C GLU A 201 5.96 -14.64 10.50
N GLU A 202 7.11 -14.85 11.11
CA GLU A 202 8.44 -14.69 10.53
C GLU A 202 9.07 -16.11 10.26
#